data_a036007c4379dc469f1cb78adf2783bd
#
_entry.id   a036007c4379dc469f1cb78adf2783bd
#
_cell.length_a   1.000
_cell.length_b   1.000
_cell.length_c   1.000
_cell.angle_alpha   90.00
_cell.angle_beta   90.00
_cell.angle_gamma   90.00
#
_symmetry.space_group_name_H-M   'P 1'
#
loop_
_entity.id
_entity.type
_entity.pdbx_description
1 polymer ?
#
loop_
_entity_poly.entity_id
_entity_poly.type
_entity_poly.pdbx_seq_one_letter_code
_entity_poly.pdbx_strand_id
1 'polypeptide(L)'
;MNSAFDTYFMGLKNKKIAVLGLGVSNRPLVRLLLEYGCDVVGCDRTPREKLDAEVLELENLGCKLHVGDDYLDGVAADILFRTPGMHPNNPAIEALRSRGAEVTSEMEAFFEVCPCRIIGVTGSDGKTTTTTLISEMLKTEGKTVWLGGNIGTPLLPLTRQMKETDLAVVELSSFQLMDMKRSPQRAVVTNLAPNHLDIHKDMQEYVDAKKNIFRYQGKDGLLVLNADNDITAAFRGNGTTRFFSRKGMAYVCIEDGVICRDGRKVLPVKDILIPGVHNIENYMAAIAVVEGLVSDETVCHVAKTFGGVEHRIELVRVKDGVRFYNDSIASSPSRTIAGLRSFPEKVILIAGGYDKHIPYDVLGPEICAHVKKLFLGGATGQKIREAVESCPKYDPKALEIVDCGSFEPAVRAAAAAAKPGDVVLMSPASAAFDQFKNFMVRGAFFKKLVKEL
;
A
#
# COMPACT_ATOMS: atom_id res chain seq x y z
N MET A 1 27.64 -9.17 12.59
CA MET A 1 26.46 -9.27 13.47
C MET A 1 25.97 -7.85 13.71
N ASN A 2 24.66 -7.62 13.60
CA ASN A 2 24.08 -6.32 13.90
C ASN A 2 23.96 -6.19 15.42
N SER A 3 24.90 -5.51 16.07
CA SER A 3 24.97 -5.39 17.53
C SER A 3 23.70 -4.75 18.15
N ALA A 4 23.04 -3.85 17.46
CA ALA A 4 21.79 -3.22 17.93
C ALA A 4 20.63 -4.22 17.94
N PHE A 5 20.50 -5.05 16.91
CA PHE A 5 19.50 -6.10 16.83
C PHE A 5 19.65 -7.13 17.96
N ASP A 6 20.85 -7.67 18.11
CA ASP A 6 21.12 -8.67 19.17
C ASP A 6 20.92 -8.07 20.55
N THR A 7 21.37 -6.84 20.78
CA THR A 7 21.20 -6.11 22.06
C THR A 7 19.73 -5.92 22.41
N TYR A 8 18.90 -5.53 21.43
CA TYR A 8 17.46 -5.33 21.61
C TYR A 8 16.80 -6.64 22.06
N PHE A 9 16.95 -7.72 21.29
CA PHE A 9 16.29 -8.99 21.59
C PHE A 9 16.84 -9.66 22.86
N MET A 10 18.14 -9.56 23.14
CA MET A 10 18.71 -10.04 24.41
C MET A 10 18.14 -9.29 25.61
N GLY A 11 17.85 -7.96 25.47
CA GLY A 11 17.20 -7.15 26.50
C GLY A 11 15.76 -7.59 26.81
N LEU A 12 15.12 -8.35 25.92
CA LEU A 12 13.77 -8.88 26.10
C LEU A 12 13.72 -10.25 26.80
N LYS A 13 14.84 -10.97 26.90
CA LYS A 13 14.90 -12.39 27.30
C LYS A 13 14.23 -12.71 28.64
N ASN A 14 14.28 -11.80 29.61
CA ASN A 14 13.75 -12.04 30.97
C ASN A 14 12.39 -11.38 31.18
N LYS A 15 11.73 -10.93 30.12
CA LYS A 15 10.45 -10.26 30.16
C LYS A 15 9.32 -11.17 29.71
N LYS A 16 8.15 -11.00 30.28
CA LYS A 16 6.91 -11.61 29.78
C LYS A 16 6.43 -10.80 28.58
N ILE A 17 6.30 -11.44 27.44
CA ILE A 17 5.96 -10.77 26.20
C ILE A 17 4.61 -11.26 25.69
N ALA A 18 3.68 -10.35 25.44
CA ALA A 18 2.46 -10.65 24.72
C ALA A 18 2.53 -10.06 23.30
N VAL A 19 2.07 -10.83 22.30
CA VAL A 19 1.97 -10.41 20.91
C VAL A 19 0.52 -10.48 20.49
N LEU A 20 -0.12 -9.33 20.23
CA LEU A 20 -1.53 -9.24 19.84
C LEU A 20 -1.71 -9.30 18.33
N GLY A 21 -2.49 -10.28 17.87
CA GLY A 21 -2.74 -10.57 16.47
C GLY A 21 -1.57 -11.31 15.83
N LEU A 22 -1.81 -12.56 15.45
CA LEU A 22 -0.80 -13.45 14.84
C LEU A 22 -0.87 -13.39 13.31
N GLY A 23 -0.93 -12.17 12.77
CA GLY A 23 -0.90 -11.89 11.33
C GLY A 23 0.51 -11.93 10.74
N VAL A 24 0.60 -11.57 9.45
CA VAL A 24 1.81 -11.69 8.62
C VAL A 24 3.06 -11.06 9.25
N SER A 25 2.94 -9.88 9.87
CA SER A 25 4.09 -9.19 10.48
C SER A 25 4.50 -9.78 11.83
N ASN A 26 3.54 -10.22 12.63
CA ASN A 26 3.81 -10.65 14.00
C ASN A 26 4.28 -12.10 14.09
N ARG A 27 3.96 -12.98 13.13
CA ARG A 27 4.49 -14.37 13.12
C ARG A 27 6.02 -14.41 13.07
N PRO A 28 6.70 -13.68 12.17
CA PRO A 28 8.16 -13.62 12.19
C PRO A 28 8.72 -12.99 13.47
N LEU A 29 8.04 -11.99 14.04
CA LEU A 29 8.42 -11.42 15.34
C LEU A 29 8.36 -12.48 16.45
N VAL A 30 7.28 -13.28 16.56
CA VAL A 30 7.17 -14.36 17.54
C VAL A 30 8.31 -15.35 17.38
N ARG A 31 8.64 -15.77 16.14
CA ARG A 31 9.77 -16.66 15.88
C ARG A 31 11.09 -16.08 16.40
N LEU A 32 11.36 -14.81 16.14
CA LEU A 32 12.53 -14.11 16.65
C LEU A 32 12.59 -14.09 18.17
N LEU A 33 11.50 -13.73 18.83
CA LEU A 33 11.41 -13.69 20.30
C LEU A 33 11.71 -15.08 20.91
N LEU A 34 11.14 -16.14 20.33
CA LEU A 34 11.39 -17.53 20.77
C LEU A 34 12.85 -17.96 20.52
N GLU A 35 13.44 -17.57 19.38
CA GLU A 35 14.86 -17.82 19.05
C GLU A 35 15.80 -17.23 20.12
N TYR A 36 15.46 -16.05 20.67
CA TYR A 36 16.21 -15.42 21.77
C TYR A 36 15.82 -15.93 23.16
N GLY A 37 14.93 -16.92 23.24
CA GLY A 37 14.52 -17.56 24.49
C GLY A 37 13.60 -16.71 25.36
N CYS A 38 12.78 -15.85 24.76
CA CYS A 38 11.76 -15.08 25.45
C CYS A 38 10.54 -15.93 25.83
N ASP A 39 9.87 -15.60 26.94
CA ASP A 39 8.55 -16.17 27.30
C ASP A 39 7.45 -15.41 26.56
N VAL A 40 6.87 -16.04 25.51
CA VAL A 40 5.96 -15.39 24.57
C VAL A 40 4.56 -15.98 24.67
N VAL A 41 3.58 -15.09 24.82
CA VAL A 41 2.15 -15.40 24.67
C VAL A 41 1.65 -14.73 23.38
N GLY A 42 1.21 -15.54 22.44
CA GLY A 42 0.55 -15.09 21.20
C GLY A 42 -0.96 -15.03 21.39
N CYS A 43 -1.56 -13.86 21.18
CA CYS A 43 -2.99 -13.62 21.39
C CYS A 43 -3.68 -13.35 20.05
N ASP A 44 -4.71 -14.14 19.69
CA ASP A 44 -5.46 -13.93 18.45
C ASP A 44 -6.96 -14.25 18.63
N ARG A 45 -7.81 -13.42 18.02
CA ARG A 45 -9.28 -13.61 18.07
C ARG A 45 -9.76 -14.82 17.30
N THR A 46 -8.96 -15.36 16.40
CA THR A 46 -9.30 -16.52 15.57
C THR A 46 -9.43 -17.76 16.45
N PRO A 47 -10.57 -18.48 16.45
CA PRO A 47 -10.72 -19.73 17.19
C PRO A 47 -9.69 -20.78 16.75
N ARG A 48 -9.29 -21.66 17.68
CA ARG A 48 -8.19 -22.62 17.48
C ARG A 48 -8.37 -23.49 16.23
N GLU A 49 -9.58 -23.95 15.97
CA GLU A 49 -9.93 -24.80 14.83
C GLU A 49 -9.84 -24.07 13.46
N LYS A 50 -9.73 -22.75 13.47
CA LYS A 50 -9.59 -21.91 12.27
C LYS A 50 -8.20 -21.32 12.10
N LEU A 51 -7.27 -21.63 13.03
CA LEU A 51 -5.88 -21.18 12.90
C LEU A 51 -5.21 -21.88 11.72
N ASP A 52 -4.38 -21.13 11.00
CA ASP A 52 -3.57 -21.74 9.96
C ASP A 52 -2.34 -22.48 10.53
N ALA A 53 -1.74 -23.34 9.69
CA ALA A 53 -0.63 -24.18 10.10
C ALA A 53 0.59 -23.40 10.60
N GLU A 54 0.83 -22.17 10.09
CA GLU A 54 1.97 -21.35 10.50
C GLU A 54 1.80 -20.85 11.94
N VAL A 55 0.56 -20.56 12.39
CA VAL A 55 0.30 -20.14 13.77
C VAL A 55 0.44 -21.34 14.73
N LEU A 56 -0.07 -22.51 14.33
CA LEU A 56 0.10 -23.73 15.12
C LEU A 56 1.57 -24.15 15.25
N GLU A 57 2.38 -23.88 14.24
CA GLU A 57 3.83 -24.11 14.31
C GLU A 57 4.52 -23.23 15.37
N LEU A 58 4.04 -21.99 15.62
CA LEU A 58 4.58 -21.14 16.69
C LEU A 58 4.39 -21.78 18.08
N GLU A 59 3.29 -22.50 18.29
CA GLU A 59 3.06 -23.24 19.54
C GLU A 59 4.07 -24.37 19.70
N ASN A 60 4.37 -25.13 18.64
CA ASN A 60 5.39 -26.16 18.65
C ASN A 60 6.80 -25.61 18.93
N LEU A 61 7.04 -24.34 18.59
CA LEU A 61 8.27 -23.63 18.89
C LEU A 61 8.33 -23.07 20.32
N GLY A 62 7.25 -23.20 21.11
CA GLY A 62 7.20 -22.78 22.51
C GLY A 62 6.35 -21.52 22.79
N CYS A 63 5.67 -20.97 21.81
CA CYS A 63 4.71 -19.87 22.03
C CYS A 63 3.46 -20.39 22.76
N LYS A 64 3.05 -19.73 23.83
CA LYS A 64 1.76 -20.01 24.47
C LYS A 64 0.66 -19.32 23.67
N LEU A 65 -0.37 -20.03 23.22
CA LEU A 65 -1.47 -19.45 22.45
C LEU A 65 -2.70 -19.16 23.33
N HIS A 66 -3.13 -17.91 23.33
CA HIS A 66 -4.42 -17.44 23.82
C HIS A 66 -5.29 -17.06 22.61
N VAL A 67 -6.31 -17.86 22.28
CA VAL A 67 -7.03 -17.73 21.00
C VAL A 67 -8.54 -17.89 21.21
N GLY A 68 -9.34 -17.25 20.34
CA GLY A 68 -10.79 -17.25 20.43
C GLY A 68 -11.34 -15.96 21.04
N ASP A 69 -12.58 -15.99 21.55
CA ASP A 69 -13.28 -14.77 21.97
C ASP A 69 -12.66 -14.12 23.23
N ASP A 70 -12.10 -14.92 24.11
CA ASP A 70 -11.47 -14.53 25.39
C ASP A 70 -9.93 -14.37 25.31
N TYR A 71 -9.38 -14.23 24.10
CA TYR A 71 -7.94 -14.21 23.81
C TYR A 71 -7.12 -13.14 24.54
N LEU A 72 -7.76 -12.18 25.19
CA LEU A 72 -7.11 -11.11 25.99
C LEU A 72 -7.31 -11.30 27.50
N ASP A 73 -8.14 -12.27 27.92
CA ASP A 73 -8.48 -12.46 29.32
C ASP A 73 -7.29 -13.03 30.10
N GLY A 74 -6.98 -12.43 31.24
CA GLY A 74 -5.91 -12.89 32.10
C GLY A 74 -4.48 -12.71 31.54
N VAL A 75 -4.32 -12.10 30.38
CA VAL A 75 -3.01 -11.80 29.80
C VAL A 75 -2.24 -10.87 30.73
N ALA A 76 -0.99 -11.24 31.04
CA ALA A 76 -0.04 -10.44 31.79
C ALA A 76 1.26 -10.34 31.01
N ALA A 77 1.77 -9.13 30.80
CA ALA A 77 2.99 -8.90 30.05
C ALA A 77 3.76 -7.69 30.61
N ASP A 78 5.09 -7.75 30.51
CA ASP A 78 5.97 -6.62 30.72
C ASP A 78 6.06 -5.78 29.43
N ILE A 79 5.97 -6.45 28.27
CA ILE A 79 5.97 -5.83 26.94
C ILE A 79 4.85 -6.42 26.10
N LEU A 80 4.11 -5.52 25.45
CA LEU A 80 3.01 -5.84 24.56
C LEU A 80 3.30 -5.37 23.13
N PHE A 81 3.46 -6.30 22.20
CA PHE A 81 3.51 -6.00 20.78
C PHE A 81 2.10 -5.95 20.20
N ARG A 82 1.64 -4.76 19.87
CA ARG A 82 0.30 -4.52 19.33
C ARG A 82 0.27 -4.74 17.80
N THR A 83 -0.77 -5.43 17.31
CA THR A 83 -1.07 -5.41 15.87
C THR A 83 -1.65 -4.06 15.44
N PRO A 84 -1.33 -3.54 14.25
CA PRO A 84 -1.94 -2.31 13.72
C PRO A 84 -3.48 -2.36 13.66
N GLY A 85 -4.08 -3.54 13.47
CA GLY A 85 -5.52 -3.72 13.41
C GLY A 85 -6.27 -3.53 14.72
N MET A 86 -5.57 -3.38 15.85
CA MET A 86 -6.18 -3.12 17.16
C MET A 86 -5.90 -1.68 17.58
N HIS A 87 -6.95 -0.93 17.93
CA HIS A 87 -6.79 0.45 18.36
C HIS A 87 -6.01 0.54 19.68
N PRO A 88 -5.06 1.49 19.83
CA PRO A 88 -4.22 1.61 21.03
C PRO A 88 -5.01 1.85 22.33
N ASN A 89 -6.17 2.49 22.24
CA ASN A 89 -7.07 2.73 23.38
C ASN A 89 -8.05 1.57 23.63
N ASN A 90 -7.76 0.38 23.09
CA ASN A 90 -8.54 -0.82 23.43
C ASN A 90 -8.48 -1.05 24.94
N PRO A 91 -9.61 -1.29 25.63
CA PRO A 91 -9.65 -1.44 27.11
C PRO A 91 -8.66 -2.48 27.66
N ALA A 92 -8.43 -3.58 26.93
CA ALA A 92 -7.46 -4.59 27.35
C ALA A 92 -6.01 -4.09 27.26
N ILE A 93 -5.66 -3.30 26.23
CA ILE A 93 -4.33 -2.66 26.10
C ILE A 93 -4.15 -1.63 27.23
N GLU A 94 -5.15 -0.80 27.49
CA GLU A 94 -5.13 0.18 28.58
C GLU A 94 -4.99 -0.50 29.95
N ALA A 95 -5.65 -1.61 30.18
CA ALA A 95 -5.51 -2.39 31.40
C ALA A 95 -4.09 -2.96 31.59
N LEU A 96 -3.43 -3.38 30.50
CA LEU A 96 -2.04 -3.85 30.55
C LEU A 96 -1.08 -2.67 30.80
N ARG A 97 -1.29 -1.56 30.11
CA ARG A 97 -0.51 -0.32 30.29
C ARG A 97 -0.60 0.22 31.72
N SER A 98 -1.78 0.20 32.32
CA SER A 98 -2.02 0.62 33.71
C SER A 98 -1.32 -0.28 34.74
N ARG A 99 -1.00 -1.54 34.38
CA ARG A 99 -0.21 -2.48 35.17
C ARG A 99 1.29 -2.37 34.91
N GLY A 100 1.74 -1.40 34.10
CA GLY A 100 3.13 -1.13 33.82
C GLY A 100 3.68 -1.79 32.54
N ALA A 101 2.84 -2.43 31.72
CA ALA A 101 3.30 -3.00 30.45
C ALA A 101 3.71 -1.90 29.46
N GLU A 102 4.88 -2.06 28.85
CA GLU A 102 5.31 -1.25 27.72
C GLU A 102 4.56 -1.71 26.46
N VAL A 103 3.90 -0.79 25.77
CA VAL A 103 3.18 -1.08 24.52
C VAL A 103 4.03 -0.60 23.34
N THR A 104 4.32 -1.51 22.45
CA THR A 104 5.11 -1.28 21.23
C THR A 104 4.51 -2.04 20.03
N SER A 105 5.20 -2.07 18.90
CA SER A 105 4.82 -2.78 17.69
C SER A 105 6.02 -3.40 16.98
N GLU A 106 5.76 -4.34 16.07
CA GLU A 106 6.81 -4.91 15.20
C GLU A 106 7.54 -3.80 14.40
N MET A 107 6.78 -2.83 13.89
CA MET A 107 7.35 -1.71 13.14
C MET A 107 8.22 -0.80 14.01
N GLU A 108 7.82 -0.55 15.25
CA GLU A 108 8.63 0.24 16.19
C GLU A 108 9.92 -0.47 16.58
N ALA A 109 9.86 -1.80 16.79
CA ALA A 109 11.05 -2.64 16.97
C ALA A 109 11.97 -2.60 15.74
N PHE A 110 11.39 -2.65 14.52
CA PHE A 110 12.18 -2.49 13.30
C PHE A 110 12.92 -1.14 13.26
N PHE A 111 12.26 -0.04 13.59
CA PHE A 111 12.90 1.28 13.65
C PHE A 111 14.00 1.38 14.71
N GLU A 112 13.88 0.62 15.81
CA GLU A 112 14.89 0.57 16.87
C GLU A 112 16.18 -0.09 16.39
N VAL A 113 16.05 -1.21 15.64
CA VAL A 113 17.19 -2.07 15.32
C VAL A 113 17.69 -1.91 13.88
N CYS A 114 17.02 -1.13 13.03
CA CYS A 114 17.41 -0.94 11.65
C CYS A 114 18.74 -0.17 11.56
N PRO A 115 19.79 -0.75 10.97
CA PRO A 115 21.11 -0.09 10.91
C PRO A 115 21.18 0.97 9.81
N CYS A 116 20.30 0.93 8.81
CA CYS A 116 20.34 1.81 7.66
C CYS A 116 19.35 2.98 7.77
N ARG A 117 19.51 3.97 6.90
CA ARG A 117 18.56 5.09 6.84
C ARG A 117 17.20 4.62 6.36
N ILE A 118 16.16 5.13 7.02
CA ILE A 118 14.77 4.82 6.70
C ILE A 118 14.14 6.02 5.99
N ILE A 119 13.45 5.73 4.88
CA ILE A 119 12.58 6.65 4.15
C ILE A 119 11.15 6.16 4.35
N GLY A 120 10.33 6.93 5.06
CA GLY A 120 8.94 6.57 5.38
C GLY A 120 7.94 7.34 4.53
N VAL A 121 6.91 6.67 4.05
CA VAL A 121 5.84 7.27 3.25
C VAL A 121 4.49 6.99 3.90
N THR A 122 3.71 8.05 4.14
CA THR A 122 2.31 7.95 4.56
C THR A 122 1.42 8.90 3.77
N GLY A 123 0.12 8.84 4.01
CA GLY A 123 -0.91 9.66 3.37
C GLY A 123 -2.23 8.92 3.30
N SER A 124 -3.28 9.56 2.80
CA SER A 124 -4.55 8.89 2.50
C SER A 124 -4.40 8.08 1.22
N ASP A 125 -3.93 8.70 0.15
CA ASP A 125 -3.73 8.10 -1.17
C ASP A 125 -2.28 8.23 -1.65
N GLY A 126 -1.89 7.46 -2.68
CA GLY A 126 -0.58 7.54 -3.31
C GLY A 126 0.57 6.88 -2.56
N LYS A 127 0.39 6.43 -1.31
CA LYS A 127 1.44 5.79 -0.49
C LYS A 127 2.22 4.71 -1.24
N THR A 128 1.53 3.68 -1.69
CA THR A 128 2.15 2.51 -2.33
C THR A 128 2.92 2.89 -3.59
N THR A 129 2.33 3.73 -4.44
CA THR A 129 2.99 4.19 -5.66
C THR A 129 4.23 5.01 -5.34
N THR A 130 4.14 5.97 -4.42
CA THR A 130 5.28 6.80 -4.01
C THR A 130 6.39 5.95 -3.37
N THR A 131 6.04 5.02 -2.48
CA THR A 131 6.99 4.10 -1.84
C THR A 131 7.72 3.24 -2.88
N THR A 132 6.98 2.68 -3.84
CA THR A 132 7.55 1.87 -4.92
C THR A 132 8.43 2.70 -5.85
N LEU A 133 7.98 3.91 -6.24
CA LEU A 133 8.79 4.83 -7.06
C LEU A 133 10.13 5.17 -6.40
N ILE A 134 10.11 5.50 -5.11
CA ILE A 134 11.34 5.77 -4.33
C ILE A 134 12.26 4.55 -4.37
N SER A 135 11.71 3.36 -4.12
CA SER A 135 12.47 2.10 -4.14
C SER A 135 13.09 1.84 -5.52
N GLU A 136 12.32 2.00 -6.59
CA GLU A 136 12.80 1.76 -7.96
C GLU A 136 13.85 2.80 -8.38
N MET A 137 13.69 4.08 -8.06
CA MET A 137 14.69 5.12 -8.31
C MET A 137 16.00 4.79 -7.60
N LEU A 138 15.95 4.40 -6.32
CA LEU A 138 17.14 4.05 -5.55
C LEU A 138 17.83 2.79 -6.07
N LYS A 139 17.08 1.73 -6.43
CA LYS A 139 17.62 0.50 -7.01
C LYS A 139 18.28 0.77 -8.37
N THR A 140 17.62 1.55 -9.23
CA THR A 140 18.15 1.93 -10.55
C THR A 140 19.42 2.76 -10.42
N GLU A 141 19.55 3.57 -9.36
CA GLU A 141 20.79 4.27 -8.99
C GLU A 141 21.89 3.36 -8.42
N GLY A 142 21.62 2.05 -8.31
CA GLY A 142 22.59 1.07 -7.79
C GLY A 142 22.65 0.97 -6.26
N LYS A 143 21.64 1.45 -5.53
CA LYS A 143 21.57 1.30 -4.07
C LYS A 143 20.95 -0.05 -3.67
N THR A 144 21.39 -0.62 -2.57
CA THR A 144 20.70 -1.74 -1.91
C THR A 144 19.50 -1.21 -1.15
N VAL A 145 18.30 -1.68 -1.52
CA VAL A 145 17.03 -1.15 -0.99
C VAL A 145 16.17 -2.27 -0.40
N TRP A 146 15.73 -2.05 0.82
CA TRP A 146 14.79 -2.91 1.56
C TRP A 146 13.42 -2.26 1.57
N LEU A 147 12.46 -2.88 0.88
CA LEU A 147 11.10 -2.36 0.70
C LEU A 147 10.12 -3.13 1.59
N GLY A 148 9.33 -2.42 2.41
CA GLY A 148 8.34 -3.07 3.27
C GLY A 148 7.40 -2.11 4.00
N GLY A 149 6.94 -2.51 5.17
CA GLY A 149 5.96 -1.80 5.98
C GLY A 149 4.53 -2.31 5.78
N ASN A 150 3.60 -1.43 5.45
CA ASN A 150 2.20 -1.80 5.15
C ASN A 150 2.06 -2.56 3.81
N ILE A 151 3.15 -2.72 3.09
CA ILE A 151 3.28 -3.47 1.84
C ILE A 151 4.51 -4.38 1.91
N GLY A 152 4.56 -5.37 1.01
CA GLY A 152 5.72 -6.23 0.87
C GLY A 152 5.91 -7.20 2.03
N THR A 153 7.17 -7.47 2.36
CA THR A 153 7.60 -8.44 3.37
C THR A 153 7.91 -7.73 4.70
N PRO A 154 7.62 -8.31 5.86
CA PRO A 154 8.08 -7.80 7.16
C PRO A 154 9.60 -7.60 7.18
N LEU A 155 10.05 -6.42 7.55
CA LEU A 155 11.47 -6.05 7.47
C LEU A 155 12.27 -6.42 8.72
N LEU A 156 11.63 -6.54 9.88
CA LEU A 156 12.31 -6.78 11.15
C LEU A 156 13.21 -8.04 11.11
N PRO A 157 12.79 -9.20 10.59
CA PRO A 157 13.66 -10.37 10.48
C PRO A 157 14.84 -10.18 9.53
N LEU A 158 14.71 -9.28 8.56
CA LEU A 158 15.72 -9.01 7.54
C LEU A 158 16.81 -8.04 8.01
N THR A 159 16.61 -7.34 9.13
CA THR A 159 17.58 -6.35 9.63
C THR A 159 18.95 -6.94 9.91
N ARG A 160 19.05 -8.25 10.21
CA ARG A 160 20.33 -8.95 10.36
C ARG A 160 21.20 -8.94 9.09
N GLN A 161 20.56 -8.77 7.91
CA GLN A 161 21.21 -8.75 6.60
C GLN A 161 21.48 -7.32 6.12
N MET A 162 20.86 -6.31 6.75
CA MET A 162 20.99 -4.92 6.38
C MET A 162 22.33 -4.32 6.83
N LYS A 163 22.87 -3.42 6.02
CA LYS A 163 24.10 -2.67 6.29
C LYS A 163 23.78 -1.19 6.48
N GLU A 164 24.63 -0.45 7.16
CA GLU A 164 24.50 1.02 7.34
C GLU A 164 24.44 1.79 6.01
N THR A 165 25.05 1.24 4.96
CA THR A 165 25.07 1.82 3.60
C THR A 165 23.78 1.58 2.81
N ASP A 166 22.92 0.66 3.26
CA ASP A 166 21.66 0.33 2.62
C ASP A 166 20.60 1.40 2.90
N LEU A 167 19.45 1.26 2.26
CA LEU A 167 18.29 2.12 2.47
C LEU A 167 17.04 1.27 2.71
N ALA A 168 16.27 1.61 3.75
CA ALA A 168 14.96 1.02 3.95
C ALA A 168 13.88 2.01 3.50
N VAL A 169 12.96 1.56 2.65
CA VAL A 169 11.83 2.36 2.17
C VAL A 169 10.55 1.70 2.70
N VAL A 170 9.80 2.41 3.55
CA VAL A 170 8.66 1.84 4.26
C VAL A 170 7.37 2.60 4.01
N GLU A 171 6.34 1.88 3.62
CA GLU A 171 4.97 2.40 3.65
C GLU A 171 4.42 2.31 5.06
N LEU A 172 3.86 3.40 5.59
CA LEU A 172 3.30 3.46 6.93
C LEU A 172 1.82 3.84 6.90
N SER A 173 0.97 2.96 7.43
CA SER A 173 -0.45 3.24 7.65
C SER A 173 -0.65 4.13 8.88
N SER A 174 -1.85 4.75 9.01
CA SER A 174 -2.20 5.49 10.23
C SER A 174 -2.24 4.58 11.46
N PHE A 175 -2.64 3.32 11.28
CA PHE A 175 -2.72 2.33 12.37
C PHE A 175 -1.35 1.92 12.92
N GLN A 176 -0.33 1.84 12.06
CA GLN A 176 1.05 1.64 12.49
C GLN A 176 1.60 2.87 13.21
N LEU A 177 1.28 4.07 12.71
CA LEU A 177 1.79 5.33 13.23
C LEU A 177 1.12 5.78 14.54
N MET A 178 -0.09 5.27 14.90
CA MET A 178 -0.88 5.77 16.05
C MET A 178 -0.10 5.92 17.35
N ASP A 179 0.66 4.90 17.73
CA ASP A 179 1.45 4.86 18.97
C ASP A 179 2.96 5.01 18.73
N MET A 180 3.37 5.14 17.48
CA MET A 180 4.76 5.12 17.11
C MET A 180 5.49 6.37 17.62
N LYS A 181 6.56 6.17 18.38
CA LYS A 181 7.40 7.23 18.99
C LYS A 181 8.72 7.42 18.26
N ARG A 182 8.85 6.88 17.05
CA ARG A 182 10.02 6.98 16.19
C ARG A 182 9.62 7.48 14.81
N SER A 183 10.46 8.28 14.20
CA SER A 183 10.26 8.80 12.85
C SER A 183 11.44 8.43 11.95
N PRO A 184 11.22 8.18 10.64
CA PRO A 184 12.30 7.95 9.69
C PRO A 184 13.12 9.23 9.47
N GLN A 185 14.37 9.10 9.03
CA GLN A 185 15.23 10.24 8.71
C GLN A 185 14.68 11.07 7.54
N ARG A 186 13.98 10.42 6.60
CA ARG A 186 13.24 11.09 5.51
C ARG A 186 11.80 10.65 5.54
N ALA A 187 10.87 11.59 5.56
CA ALA A 187 9.44 11.34 5.64
C ALA A 187 8.69 12.02 4.48
N VAL A 188 7.67 11.35 3.97
CA VAL A 188 6.75 11.87 2.95
C VAL A 188 5.32 11.76 3.47
N VAL A 189 4.55 12.84 3.38
CA VAL A 189 3.08 12.82 3.53
C VAL A 189 2.47 13.25 2.20
N THR A 190 1.89 12.30 1.47
CA THR A 190 1.40 12.54 0.10
C THR A 190 0.18 13.46 0.05
N ASN A 191 -0.82 13.17 0.87
CA ASN A 191 -2.04 13.94 1.05
C ASN A 191 -2.81 13.44 2.27
N LEU A 192 -3.76 14.22 2.76
CA LEU A 192 -4.71 13.83 3.80
C LEU A 192 -6.14 14.18 3.39
N ALA A 193 -7.00 13.17 3.38
CA ALA A 193 -8.43 13.27 3.15
C ALA A 193 -9.16 12.31 4.10
N PRO A 194 -10.44 12.50 4.40
CA PRO A 194 -11.22 11.60 5.26
C PRO A 194 -11.10 10.15 4.80
N ASN A 195 -10.60 9.29 5.70
CA ASN A 195 -10.44 7.87 5.47
C ASN A 195 -10.36 7.14 6.82
N HIS A 196 -10.83 5.89 6.88
CA HIS A 196 -10.78 5.06 8.10
C HIS A 196 -11.43 5.69 9.35
N LEU A 197 -12.48 6.53 9.17
CA LEU A 197 -13.23 7.14 10.27
C LEU A 197 -14.21 6.16 10.95
N ASP A 198 -14.27 4.94 10.46
CA ASP A 198 -14.89 3.77 11.11
C ASP A 198 -14.03 3.20 12.25
N ILE A 199 -12.73 3.52 12.28
CA ILE A 199 -11.77 3.04 13.28
C ILE A 199 -11.18 4.20 14.09
N HIS A 200 -10.74 5.28 13.40
CA HIS A 200 -10.32 6.50 14.09
C HIS A 200 -11.52 7.22 14.66
N LYS A 201 -11.37 7.76 15.88
CA LYS A 201 -12.42 8.51 16.57
C LYS A 201 -12.95 9.68 15.72
N ASP A 202 -12.06 10.38 15.05
CA ASP A 202 -12.35 11.54 14.22
C ASP A 202 -11.18 11.82 13.25
N MET A 203 -11.35 12.85 12.39
CA MET A 203 -10.32 13.27 11.46
C MET A 203 -9.06 13.80 12.17
N GLN A 204 -9.18 14.37 13.35
CA GLN A 204 -8.04 14.91 14.10
C GLN A 204 -7.13 13.78 14.60
N GLU A 205 -7.69 12.70 15.15
CA GLU A 205 -6.93 11.51 15.53
C GLU A 205 -6.20 10.89 14.34
N TYR A 206 -6.89 10.79 13.18
CA TYR A 206 -6.28 10.29 11.95
C TYR A 206 -5.10 11.17 11.49
N VAL A 207 -5.25 12.48 11.54
CA VAL A 207 -4.17 13.45 11.23
C VAL A 207 -3.02 13.32 12.22
N ASP A 208 -3.32 13.27 13.52
CA ASP A 208 -2.30 13.20 14.57
C ASP A 208 -1.52 11.88 14.55
N ALA A 209 -2.18 10.77 14.24
CA ALA A 209 -1.52 9.50 13.99
C ALA A 209 -0.49 9.64 12.85
N LYS A 210 -0.86 10.24 11.72
CA LYS A 210 0.06 10.40 10.58
C LYS A 210 1.18 11.40 10.82
N LYS A 211 1.00 12.40 11.68
CA LYS A 211 2.08 13.31 12.09
C LYS A 211 3.22 12.59 12.80
N ASN A 212 2.99 11.41 13.40
CA ASN A 212 4.05 10.64 14.04
C ASN A 212 5.15 10.20 13.05
N ILE A 213 4.91 10.21 11.74
CA ILE A 213 5.95 9.95 10.75
C ILE A 213 7.08 11.00 10.77
N PHE A 214 6.83 12.21 11.26
CA PHE A 214 7.84 13.27 11.34
C PHE A 214 7.98 13.92 12.75
N ARG A 215 7.05 13.64 13.67
CA ARG A 215 7.02 14.27 15.01
C ARG A 215 8.31 14.07 15.79
N TYR A 216 8.96 12.94 15.60
CA TYR A 216 10.17 12.54 16.31
C TYR A 216 11.45 12.66 15.47
N GLN A 217 11.40 13.33 14.30
CA GLN A 217 12.60 13.63 13.52
C GLN A 217 13.52 14.59 14.26
N GLY A 218 14.83 14.34 14.14
CA GLY A 218 15.86 15.29 14.56
C GLY A 218 16.02 16.47 13.59
N LYS A 219 16.96 17.36 13.88
CA LYS A 219 17.26 18.54 13.05
C LYS A 219 17.77 18.21 11.65
N ASP A 220 18.37 17.03 11.47
CA ASP A 220 18.86 16.53 10.19
C ASP A 220 17.77 15.79 9.37
N GLY A 221 16.55 15.74 9.89
CA GLY A 221 15.42 15.10 9.22
C GLY A 221 14.94 15.88 8.00
N LEU A 222 14.46 15.15 6.98
CA LEU A 222 13.80 15.70 5.81
C LEU A 222 12.33 15.32 5.81
N LEU A 223 11.45 16.33 5.75
CA LEU A 223 10.00 16.17 5.62
C LEU A 223 9.54 16.70 4.26
N VAL A 224 8.88 15.86 3.47
CA VAL A 224 8.28 16.20 2.17
C VAL A 224 6.77 16.22 2.29
N LEU A 225 6.15 17.32 1.87
CA LEU A 225 4.73 17.62 2.05
C LEU A 225 4.08 18.12 0.75
N ASN A 226 2.81 17.82 0.59
CA ASN A 226 1.97 18.36 -0.50
C ASN A 226 1.44 19.74 -0.12
N ALA A 227 1.84 20.78 -0.85
CA ALA A 227 1.35 22.14 -0.64
C ALA A 227 -0.08 22.35 -1.20
N ASP A 228 -0.52 21.49 -2.11
CA ASP A 228 -1.87 21.56 -2.70
C ASP A 228 -2.96 20.94 -1.81
N ASN A 229 -2.58 20.35 -0.68
CA ASN A 229 -3.49 19.77 0.30
C ASN A 229 -3.49 20.61 1.57
N ASP A 230 -4.62 21.22 1.91
CA ASP A 230 -4.75 22.21 3.00
C ASP A 230 -4.24 21.69 4.35
N ILE A 231 -4.42 20.40 4.64
CA ILE A 231 -3.99 19.81 5.90
C ILE A 231 -2.47 19.67 5.93
N THR A 232 -1.86 19.09 4.88
CA THR A 232 -0.42 18.88 4.85
C THR A 232 0.37 20.16 4.64
N ALA A 233 -0.19 21.17 3.97
CA ALA A 233 0.43 22.49 3.79
C ALA A 233 0.70 23.21 5.13
N ALA A 234 -0.10 22.91 6.15
CA ALA A 234 0.05 23.47 7.49
C ALA A 234 1.12 22.77 8.35
N PHE A 235 1.66 21.62 7.92
CA PHE A 235 2.63 20.87 8.72
C PHE A 235 4.03 21.47 8.64
N ARG A 236 4.80 21.30 9.72
CA ARG A 236 6.21 21.68 9.79
C ARG A 236 6.95 20.60 10.60
N GLY A 237 8.11 20.20 10.11
CA GLY A 237 9.02 19.29 10.81
C GLY A 237 10.06 20.04 11.66
N ASN A 238 10.83 19.30 12.45
CA ASN A 238 11.94 19.85 13.23
C ASN A 238 13.19 20.12 12.39
N GLY A 239 13.34 19.42 11.26
CA GLY A 239 14.43 19.56 10.30
C GLY A 239 14.02 20.33 9.03
N THR A 240 14.60 19.93 7.91
CA THR A 240 14.28 20.53 6.61
C THR A 240 12.89 20.09 6.16
N THR A 241 12.02 21.06 5.84
CA THR A 241 10.72 20.81 5.20
C THR A 241 10.77 21.25 3.75
N ARG A 242 10.41 20.34 2.83
CA ARG A 242 10.28 20.59 1.40
C ARG A 242 8.84 20.39 0.97
N PHE A 243 8.34 21.27 0.13
CA PHE A 243 6.99 21.17 -0.43
C PHE A 243 7.04 20.79 -1.89
N PHE A 244 6.07 19.98 -2.32
CA PHE A 244 5.75 19.84 -3.73
C PHE A 244 4.36 20.40 -4.02
N SER A 245 4.18 20.98 -5.20
CA SER A 245 2.91 21.55 -5.66
C SER A 245 2.77 21.42 -7.17
N ARG A 246 1.65 20.88 -7.60
CA ARG A 246 1.26 20.87 -9.01
C ARG A 246 0.62 22.19 -9.45
N LYS A 247 0.10 22.98 -8.51
CA LYS A 247 -0.70 24.20 -8.77
C LYS A 247 0.09 25.49 -8.61
N GLY A 248 1.19 25.47 -7.91
CA GLY A 248 1.94 26.69 -7.58
C GLY A 248 3.43 26.44 -7.38
N MET A 249 4.14 27.53 -7.07
CA MET A 249 5.58 27.48 -6.79
C MET A 249 5.85 26.71 -5.50
N ALA A 250 6.77 25.77 -5.55
CA ALA A 250 7.22 24.95 -4.44
C ALA A 250 8.65 24.43 -4.72
N TYR A 251 9.25 23.74 -3.76
CA TYR A 251 10.57 23.13 -3.94
C TYR A 251 10.59 22.14 -5.11
N VAL A 252 9.52 21.34 -5.27
CA VAL A 252 9.23 20.60 -6.48
C VAL A 252 7.91 21.10 -7.05
N CYS A 253 7.92 21.64 -8.25
CA CYS A 253 6.75 22.20 -8.92
C CYS A 253 6.74 21.85 -10.41
N ILE A 254 5.69 22.27 -11.13
CA ILE A 254 5.59 22.10 -12.58
C ILE A 254 5.71 23.47 -13.25
N GLU A 255 6.65 23.58 -14.19
CA GLU A 255 6.84 24.74 -15.04
C GLU A 255 6.87 24.27 -16.51
N ASP A 256 6.01 24.84 -17.34
CA ASP A 256 5.94 24.52 -18.79
C ASP A 256 5.83 23.01 -19.10
N GLY A 257 5.08 22.25 -18.28
CA GLY A 257 4.92 20.81 -18.46
C GLY A 257 6.13 19.97 -18.03
N VAL A 258 7.07 20.55 -17.29
CA VAL A 258 8.25 19.88 -16.74
C VAL A 258 8.21 19.96 -15.22
N ILE A 259 8.45 18.86 -14.54
CA ILE A 259 8.68 18.84 -13.09
C ILE A 259 10.06 19.44 -12.84
N CYS A 260 10.09 20.52 -12.07
CA CYS A 260 11.30 21.22 -11.63
C CYS A 260 11.55 20.96 -10.15
N ARG A 261 12.82 20.88 -9.75
CA ARG A 261 13.28 20.80 -8.37
C ARG A 261 14.25 21.93 -8.10
N ASP A 262 13.90 22.81 -7.16
CA ASP A 262 14.69 24.00 -6.79
C ASP A 262 15.05 24.84 -8.05
N GLY A 263 14.06 25.12 -8.89
CA GLY A 263 14.21 25.85 -10.16
C GLY A 263 14.89 25.09 -11.29
N ARG A 264 15.42 23.88 -11.07
CA ARG A 264 16.07 23.07 -12.07
C ARG A 264 15.12 22.06 -12.70
N LYS A 265 15.04 22.02 -14.03
CA LYS A 265 14.24 21.05 -14.79
C LYS A 265 14.75 19.63 -14.55
N VAL A 266 13.85 18.71 -14.17
CA VAL A 266 14.17 17.30 -13.85
C VAL A 266 13.47 16.35 -14.79
N LEU A 267 12.13 16.43 -14.94
CA LEU A 267 11.33 15.40 -15.62
C LEU A 267 10.19 16.01 -16.42
N PRO A 268 10.14 15.87 -17.75
CA PRO A 268 8.95 16.22 -18.52
C PRO A 268 7.74 15.35 -18.10
N VAL A 269 6.62 15.97 -17.78
CA VAL A 269 5.40 15.25 -17.33
C VAL A 269 4.94 14.20 -18.35
N LYS A 270 5.09 14.49 -19.65
CA LYS A 270 4.73 13.58 -20.76
C LYS A 270 5.53 12.27 -20.79
N ASP A 271 6.69 12.24 -20.12
CA ASP A 271 7.58 11.06 -20.06
C ASP A 271 7.15 10.08 -18.93
N ILE A 272 6.19 10.46 -18.10
CA ILE A 272 5.63 9.58 -17.06
C ILE A 272 4.72 8.55 -17.71
N LEU A 273 5.13 7.29 -17.65
CA LEU A 273 4.43 6.17 -18.31
C LEU A 273 3.11 5.81 -17.62
N ILE A 274 3.05 5.87 -16.29
CA ILE A 274 1.84 5.52 -15.54
C ILE A 274 0.78 6.62 -15.64
N PRO A 275 -0.48 6.27 -15.97
CA PRO A 275 -1.53 7.25 -16.22
C PRO A 275 -2.04 7.91 -14.94
N GLY A 276 -2.64 9.10 -15.09
CA GLY A 276 -3.35 9.81 -14.04
C GLY A 276 -2.57 10.93 -13.38
N VAL A 277 -3.26 12.04 -13.15
CA VAL A 277 -2.70 13.27 -12.57
C VAL A 277 -2.10 13.04 -11.18
N HIS A 278 -2.71 12.16 -10.37
CA HIS A 278 -2.21 11.78 -9.06
C HIS A 278 -0.82 11.12 -9.12
N ASN A 279 -0.47 10.48 -10.25
CA ASN A 279 0.86 9.90 -10.41
C ASN A 279 1.93 10.96 -10.65
N ILE A 280 1.58 12.10 -11.23
CA ILE A 280 2.50 13.25 -11.31
C ILE A 280 2.87 13.70 -9.89
N GLU A 281 1.90 13.82 -8.99
CA GLU A 281 2.11 14.18 -7.58
C GLU A 281 2.97 13.12 -6.85
N ASN A 282 2.75 11.83 -7.12
CA ASN A 282 3.57 10.74 -6.57
C ASN A 282 5.04 10.85 -7.03
N TYR A 283 5.29 11.20 -8.31
CA TYR A 283 6.64 11.47 -8.82
C TYR A 283 7.26 12.69 -8.16
N MET A 284 6.51 13.79 -8.01
CA MET A 284 7.01 15.01 -7.36
C MET A 284 7.43 14.74 -5.91
N ALA A 285 6.63 13.98 -5.17
CA ALA A 285 6.95 13.56 -3.80
C ALA A 285 8.21 12.68 -3.76
N ALA A 286 8.33 11.71 -4.68
CA ALA A 286 9.50 10.84 -4.79
C ALA A 286 10.76 11.64 -5.15
N ILE A 287 10.69 12.53 -6.14
CA ILE A 287 11.81 13.41 -6.57
C ILE A 287 12.30 14.27 -5.39
N ALA A 288 11.39 14.81 -4.58
CA ALA A 288 11.74 15.63 -3.43
C ALA A 288 12.49 14.83 -2.35
N VAL A 289 12.05 13.61 -2.05
CA VAL A 289 12.60 12.82 -0.94
C VAL A 289 13.90 12.12 -1.30
N VAL A 290 14.13 11.79 -2.59
CA VAL A 290 15.37 11.14 -3.04
C VAL A 290 16.50 12.13 -3.37
N GLU A 291 16.31 13.42 -3.11
CA GLU A 291 17.32 14.45 -3.32
C GLU A 291 18.69 14.04 -2.73
N GLY A 292 19.74 14.19 -3.53
CA GLY A 292 21.11 13.83 -3.14
C GLY A 292 21.37 12.32 -3.05
N LEU A 293 20.40 11.47 -3.37
CA LEU A 293 20.53 10.02 -3.39
C LEU A 293 20.42 9.45 -4.80
N VAL A 294 19.74 10.15 -5.70
CA VAL A 294 19.41 9.70 -7.06
C VAL A 294 19.68 10.83 -8.06
N SER A 295 20.25 10.50 -9.19
CA SER A 295 20.49 11.42 -10.32
C SER A 295 19.19 11.75 -11.06
N ASP A 296 19.18 12.90 -11.78
CA ASP A 296 18.02 13.29 -12.60
C ASP A 296 17.85 12.34 -13.81
N GLU A 297 18.93 11.78 -14.31
CA GLU A 297 18.94 10.77 -15.37
C GLU A 297 18.20 9.50 -14.93
N THR A 298 18.46 9.03 -13.71
CA THR A 298 17.77 7.87 -13.12
C THR A 298 16.29 8.16 -12.92
N VAL A 299 15.91 9.35 -12.44
CA VAL A 299 14.50 9.77 -12.34
C VAL A 299 13.81 9.69 -13.70
N CYS A 300 14.41 10.24 -14.75
CA CYS A 300 13.88 10.19 -16.12
C CYS A 300 13.77 8.76 -16.65
N HIS A 301 14.77 7.92 -16.39
CA HIS A 301 14.74 6.51 -16.80
C HIS A 301 13.56 5.77 -16.13
N VAL A 302 13.41 5.91 -14.82
CA VAL A 302 12.29 5.27 -14.08
C VAL A 302 10.94 5.79 -14.57
N ALA A 303 10.82 7.10 -14.87
CA ALA A 303 9.57 7.65 -15.38
C ALA A 303 9.12 7.00 -16.71
N LYS A 304 10.07 6.66 -17.58
CA LYS A 304 9.81 6.02 -18.89
C LYS A 304 9.64 4.51 -18.83
N THR A 305 10.06 3.85 -17.74
CA THR A 305 10.10 2.39 -17.65
C THR A 305 9.21 1.81 -16.57
N PHE A 306 8.87 2.58 -15.54
CA PHE A 306 8.01 2.13 -14.46
C PHE A 306 6.56 1.97 -14.90
N GLY A 307 6.11 0.73 -15.06
CA GLY A 307 4.76 0.38 -15.53
C GLY A 307 3.67 0.45 -14.46
N GLY A 308 3.98 0.87 -13.22
CA GLY A 308 3.03 0.92 -12.11
C GLY A 308 3.33 -0.09 -11.00
N VAL A 309 2.52 -0.02 -9.95
CA VAL A 309 2.58 -0.98 -8.85
C VAL A 309 1.89 -2.26 -9.30
N GLU A 310 2.47 -3.41 -9.00
CA GLU A 310 1.92 -4.71 -9.36
C GLU A 310 0.44 -4.84 -8.94
N HIS A 311 -0.39 -5.25 -9.86
CA HIS A 311 -1.86 -5.37 -9.73
C HIS A 311 -2.64 -4.06 -9.50
N ARG A 312 -2.02 -2.88 -9.62
CA ARG A 312 -2.66 -1.57 -9.48
C ARG A 312 -2.41 -0.71 -10.73
N ILE A 313 -3.32 -0.73 -11.68
CA ILE A 313 -3.19 -0.07 -12.98
C ILE A 313 -1.78 -0.32 -13.57
N GLU A 314 -1.29 -1.54 -13.41
CA GLU A 314 0.02 -1.99 -13.87
C GLU A 314 -0.01 -2.18 -15.38
N LEU A 315 0.83 -1.46 -16.14
CA LEU A 315 1.03 -1.71 -17.55
C LEU A 315 1.78 -3.03 -17.74
N VAL A 316 1.08 -4.07 -18.19
CA VAL A 316 1.63 -5.42 -18.38
C VAL A 316 2.36 -5.55 -19.71
N ARG A 317 1.76 -5.02 -20.78
CA ARG A 317 2.28 -5.17 -22.13
C ARG A 317 1.67 -4.12 -23.07
N VAL A 318 2.48 -3.69 -24.02
CA VAL A 318 2.00 -3.04 -25.25
C VAL A 318 2.18 -4.04 -26.39
N LYS A 319 1.09 -4.41 -27.08
CA LYS A 319 1.11 -5.32 -28.21
C LYS A 319 0.30 -4.75 -29.36
N ASP A 320 0.87 -4.64 -30.54
CA ASP A 320 0.21 -4.13 -31.75
C ASP A 320 -0.48 -2.77 -31.52
N GLY A 321 0.14 -1.91 -30.70
CA GLY A 321 -0.40 -0.61 -30.31
C GLY A 321 -1.52 -0.65 -29.25
N VAL A 322 -1.89 -1.82 -28.73
CA VAL A 322 -2.85 -1.99 -27.62
C VAL A 322 -2.11 -2.06 -26.29
N ARG A 323 -2.58 -1.29 -25.31
CA ARG A 323 -2.02 -1.23 -23.95
C ARG A 323 -2.88 -2.09 -23.01
N PHE A 324 -2.27 -3.05 -22.34
CA PHE A 324 -2.93 -3.97 -21.38
C PHE A 324 -2.57 -3.62 -19.96
N TYR A 325 -3.58 -3.25 -19.15
CA TYR A 325 -3.42 -2.87 -17.75
C TYR A 325 -4.06 -3.86 -16.79
N ASN A 326 -3.31 -4.19 -15.74
CA ASN A 326 -3.74 -5.06 -14.64
C ASN A 326 -4.08 -4.20 -13.41
N ASP A 327 -5.36 -4.17 -13.05
CA ASP A 327 -5.87 -3.51 -11.84
C ASP A 327 -6.63 -4.51 -10.96
N SER A 328 -6.07 -5.72 -10.82
CA SER A 328 -6.70 -6.83 -10.08
C SER A 328 -7.00 -6.51 -8.62
N ILE A 329 -6.29 -5.54 -8.02
CA ILE A 329 -6.54 -5.07 -6.65
C ILE A 329 -7.87 -4.33 -6.50
N ALA A 330 -8.48 -3.87 -7.60
CA ALA A 330 -9.78 -3.17 -7.61
C ALA A 330 -10.93 -4.15 -7.35
N SER A 331 -11.04 -4.59 -6.10
CA SER A 331 -12.02 -5.60 -5.64
C SER A 331 -13.32 -4.97 -5.10
N SER A 332 -13.64 -3.75 -5.53
CA SER A 332 -14.89 -3.03 -5.23
C SER A 332 -15.20 -1.98 -6.32
N PRO A 333 -16.48 -1.58 -6.49
CA PRO A 333 -16.89 -0.56 -7.45
C PRO A 333 -16.09 0.74 -7.33
N SER A 334 -15.89 1.27 -6.13
CA SER A 334 -15.16 2.53 -5.91
C SER A 334 -13.72 2.51 -6.41
N ARG A 335 -13.04 1.37 -6.30
CA ARG A 335 -11.66 1.21 -6.81
C ARG A 335 -11.62 1.16 -8.33
N THR A 336 -12.54 0.42 -8.96
CA THR A 336 -12.64 0.39 -10.42
C THR A 336 -13.00 1.76 -10.98
N ILE A 337 -13.87 2.53 -10.32
CA ILE A 337 -14.18 3.92 -10.69
C ILE A 337 -12.91 4.78 -10.69
N ALA A 338 -12.09 4.69 -9.66
CA ALA A 338 -10.81 5.39 -9.60
C ALA A 338 -9.87 4.97 -10.74
N GLY A 339 -9.83 3.68 -11.06
CA GLY A 339 -9.08 3.13 -12.20
C GLY A 339 -9.57 3.70 -13.54
N LEU A 340 -10.87 3.69 -13.79
CA LEU A 340 -11.47 4.23 -15.02
C LEU A 340 -11.15 5.69 -15.24
N ARG A 341 -11.24 6.50 -14.18
CA ARG A 341 -10.95 7.96 -14.22
C ARG A 341 -9.47 8.29 -14.45
N SER A 342 -8.59 7.30 -14.40
CA SER A 342 -7.15 7.49 -14.67
C SER A 342 -6.83 7.57 -16.16
N PHE A 343 -7.77 7.20 -17.03
CA PHE A 343 -7.59 7.21 -18.48
C PHE A 343 -8.39 8.35 -19.11
N PRO A 344 -7.78 9.17 -19.99
CA PRO A 344 -8.50 10.22 -20.71
C PRO A 344 -9.40 9.65 -21.82
N GLU A 345 -9.07 8.47 -22.39
CA GLU A 345 -9.83 7.77 -23.41
C GLU A 345 -10.77 6.70 -22.81
N LYS A 346 -11.82 6.34 -23.56
CA LYS A 346 -12.70 5.21 -23.22
C LYS A 346 -11.93 3.89 -23.36
N VAL A 347 -11.96 3.07 -22.30
CA VAL A 347 -11.27 1.79 -22.24
C VAL A 347 -12.14 0.60 -22.69
N ILE A 348 -11.51 -0.53 -22.96
CA ILE A 348 -12.13 -1.85 -22.98
C ILE A 348 -11.98 -2.42 -21.59
N LEU A 349 -13.10 -2.61 -20.87
CA LEU A 349 -13.08 -3.04 -19.46
C LEU A 349 -13.36 -4.55 -19.35
N ILE A 350 -12.58 -5.23 -18.54
CA ILE A 350 -12.85 -6.59 -18.07
C ILE A 350 -13.24 -6.48 -16.59
N ALA A 351 -14.49 -6.90 -16.25
CA ALA A 351 -15.04 -6.79 -14.90
C ALA A 351 -15.81 -8.04 -14.47
N GLY A 352 -16.01 -8.17 -13.16
CA GLY A 352 -16.71 -9.29 -12.53
C GLY A 352 -15.83 -10.13 -11.62
N GLY A 353 -16.44 -11.03 -10.87
CA GLY A 353 -15.78 -11.88 -9.88
C GLY A 353 -16.72 -12.28 -8.74
N TYR A 354 -16.19 -12.55 -7.55
CA TYR A 354 -16.93 -12.99 -6.38
C TYR A 354 -17.84 -11.89 -5.80
N ASP A 355 -19.06 -12.27 -5.43
CA ASP A 355 -20.06 -11.37 -4.87
C ASP A 355 -19.87 -11.20 -3.34
N LYS A 356 -19.50 -9.99 -2.94
CA LYS A 356 -19.43 -9.56 -1.53
C LYS A 356 -20.76 -8.98 -1.01
N HIS A 357 -21.84 -9.08 -1.78
CA HIS A 357 -23.15 -8.49 -1.49
C HIS A 357 -23.10 -6.95 -1.31
N ILE A 358 -22.26 -6.29 -2.09
CA ILE A 358 -22.15 -4.82 -2.14
C ILE A 358 -22.92 -4.26 -3.35
N PRO A 359 -23.44 -3.03 -3.29
CA PRO A 359 -24.16 -2.41 -4.40
C PRO A 359 -23.21 -2.04 -5.57
N TYR A 360 -23.70 -2.20 -6.81
CA TYR A 360 -22.97 -1.86 -8.04
C TYR A 360 -23.54 -0.63 -8.76
N ASP A 361 -24.64 -0.04 -8.29
CA ASP A 361 -25.35 1.05 -8.94
C ASP A 361 -24.45 2.24 -9.30
N VAL A 362 -23.53 2.58 -8.38
CA VAL A 362 -22.56 3.68 -8.58
C VAL A 362 -21.60 3.44 -9.74
N LEU A 363 -21.43 2.20 -10.20
CA LEU A 363 -20.52 1.84 -11.28
C LEU A 363 -21.13 2.09 -12.67
N GLY A 364 -22.44 1.96 -12.81
CA GLY A 364 -23.15 2.11 -14.09
C GLY A 364 -22.84 3.44 -14.81
N PRO A 365 -23.05 4.61 -14.19
CA PRO A 365 -22.74 5.89 -14.79
C PRO A 365 -21.27 6.06 -15.22
N GLU A 366 -20.34 5.53 -14.44
CA GLU A 366 -18.90 5.63 -14.74
C GLU A 366 -18.49 4.71 -15.90
N ILE A 367 -19.08 3.52 -15.99
CA ILE A 367 -18.89 2.64 -17.15
C ILE A 367 -19.44 3.29 -18.41
N CYS A 368 -20.63 3.87 -18.38
CA CYS A 368 -21.19 4.60 -19.52
C CYS A 368 -20.29 5.75 -19.99
N ALA A 369 -19.65 6.45 -19.06
CA ALA A 369 -18.77 7.58 -19.37
C ALA A 369 -17.39 7.15 -19.90
N HIS A 370 -16.79 6.10 -19.34
CA HIS A 370 -15.38 5.77 -19.52
C HIS A 370 -15.10 4.47 -20.29
N VAL A 371 -16.14 3.67 -20.62
CA VAL A 371 -15.96 2.35 -21.26
C VAL A 371 -16.63 2.36 -22.64
N LYS A 372 -15.97 1.74 -23.62
CA LYS A 372 -16.56 1.51 -24.96
C LYS A 372 -16.95 0.07 -25.20
N LYS A 373 -16.31 -0.88 -24.52
CA LYS A 373 -16.68 -2.30 -24.52
C LYS A 373 -16.49 -2.87 -23.12
N LEU A 374 -17.46 -3.62 -22.64
CA LEU A 374 -17.46 -4.24 -21.33
C LEU A 374 -17.53 -5.77 -21.48
N PHE A 375 -16.51 -6.45 -21.00
CA PHE A 375 -16.44 -7.91 -20.96
C PHE A 375 -16.64 -8.38 -19.52
N LEU A 376 -17.68 -9.19 -19.31
CA LEU A 376 -18.10 -9.65 -17.99
C LEU A 376 -17.75 -11.11 -17.77
N GLY A 377 -17.23 -11.42 -16.55
CA GLY A 377 -16.95 -12.79 -16.15
C GLY A 377 -17.08 -12.96 -14.63
N GLY A 378 -17.56 -14.15 -14.21
CA GLY A 378 -17.75 -14.48 -12.78
C GLY A 378 -19.10 -14.06 -12.20
N ALA A 379 -19.32 -14.38 -10.93
CA ALA A 379 -20.63 -14.33 -10.26
C ALA A 379 -21.31 -12.95 -10.27
N THR A 380 -20.57 -11.85 -10.31
CA THR A 380 -21.12 -10.48 -10.30
C THR A 380 -21.37 -9.90 -11.70
N GLY A 381 -21.07 -10.64 -12.76
CA GLY A 381 -21.26 -10.15 -14.13
C GLY A 381 -22.66 -9.61 -14.40
N GLN A 382 -23.70 -10.36 -14.02
CA GLN A 382 -25.09 -9.96 -14.20
C GLN A 382 -25.44 -8.69 -13.41
N LYS A 383 -24.97 -8.54 -12.17
CA LYS A 383 -25.20 -7.35 -11.33
C LYS A 383 -24.56 -6.09 -11.93
N ILE A 384 -23.36 -6.24 -12.51
CA ILE A 384 -22.66 -5.13 -13.19
C ILE A 384 -23.42 -4.76 -14.47
N ARG A 385 -23.90 -5.73 -15.25
CA ARG A 385 -24.75 -5.49 -16.42
C ARG A 385 -25.99 -4.70 -16.06
N GLU A 386 -26.74 -5.16 -15.06
CA GLU A 386 -27.98 -4.49 -14.58
C GLU A 386 -27.71 -3.04 -14.14
N ALA A 387 -26.61 -2.79 -13.41
CA ALA A 387 -26.21 -1.46 -13.01
C ALA A 387 -25.92 -0.53 -14.21
N VAL A 388 -25.34 -1.07 -15.30
CA VAL A 388 -25.07 -0.31 -16.53
C VAL A 388 -26.37 -0.08 -17.31
N GLU A 389 -27.18 -1.12 -17.53
CA GLU A 389 -28.42 -1.05 -18.31
C GLU A 389 -29.48 -0.17 -17.63
N SER A 390 -29.48 -0.09 -16.29
CA SER A 390 -30.36 0.81 -15.51
C SER A 390 -29.92 2.28 -15.59
N CYS A 391 -28.71 2.56 -16.09
CA CYS A 391 -28.21 3.93 -16.16
C CYS A 391 -28.92 4.71 -17.28
N PRO A 392 -29.53 5.89 -17.02
CA PRO A 392 -30.19 6.71 -18.04
C PRO A 392 -29.29 7.12 -19.22
N LYS A 393 -27.95 7.04 -19.04
CA LYS A 393 -26.96 7.36 -20.07
C LYS A 393 -26.48 6.16 -20.86
N TYR A 394 -27.02 4.98 -20.60
CA TYR A 394 -26.65 3.78 -21.33
C TYR A 394 -27.16 3.84 -22.78
N ASP A 395 -26.24 3.66 -23.72
CA ASP A 395 -26.54 3.51 -25.15
C ASP A 395 -25.87 2.22 -25.67
N PRO A 396 -26.65 1.18 -26.03
CA PRO A 396 -26.10 -0.08 -26.51
C PRO A 396 -25.33 0.04 -27.83
N LYS A 397 -25.49 1.15 -28.58
CA LYS A 397 -24.69 1.42 -29.78
C LYS A 397 -23.31 1.99 -29.44
N ALA A 398 -23.18 2.68 -28.31
CA ALA A 398 -21.95 3.31 -27.85
C ALA A 398 -21.13 2.43 -26.86
N LEU A 399 -21.79 1.50 -26.17
CA LEU A 399 -21.20 0.61 -25.17
C LEU A 399 -21.70 -0.82 -25.36
N GLU A 400 -20.88 -1.65 -25.96
CA GLU A 400 -21.13 -3.09 -26.12
C GLU A 400 -20.86 -3.84 -24.80
N ILE A 401 -21.80 -4.70 -24.37
CA ILE A 401 -21.67 -5.55 -23.20
C ILE A 401 -21.67 -7.00 -23.62
N VAL A 402 -20.58 -7.72 -23.32
CA VAL A 402 -20.40 -9.14 -23.66
C VAL A 402 -20.27 -9.95 -22.37
N ASP A 403 -21.16 -10.92 -22.18
CA ASP A 403 -21.04 -11.89 -21.10
C ASP A 403 -20.18 -13.08 -21.57
N CYS A 404 -19.08 -13.31 -20.86
CA CYS A 404 -18.11 -14.37 -21.18
C CYS A 404 -18.16 -15.53 -20.15
N GLY A 405 -19.03 -15.43 -19.14
CA GLY A 405 -19.23 -16.44 -18.10
C GLY A 405 -18.07 -16.53 -17.10
N SER A 406 -16.80 -16.54 -17.57
CA SER A 406 -15.62 -16.68 -16.72
C SER A 406 -14.48 -15.75 -17.13
N PHE A 407 -13.44 -15.69 -16.30
CA PHE A 407 -12.36 -14.72 -16.41
C PHE A 407 -11.49 -14.88 -17.68
N GLU A 408 -11.01 -16.08 -17.98
CA GLU A 408 -10.12 -16.29 -19.13
C GLU A 408 -10.80 -15.99 -20.48
N PRO A 409 -12.03 -16.46 -20.77
CA PRO A 409 -12.76 -16.06 -21.97
C PRO A 409 -12.95 -14.55 -22.08
N ALA A 410 -13.21 -13.85 -20.96
CA ALA A 410 -13.35 -12.40 -20.96
C ALA A 410 -12.04 -11.68 -21.35
N VAL A 411 -10.89 -12.15 -20.86
CA VAL A 411 -9.57 -11.60 -21.22
C VAL A 411 -9.28 -11.84 -22.72
N ARG A 412 -9.51 -13.05 -23.23
CA ARG A 412 -9.27 -13.39 -24.63
C ARG A 412 -10.20 -12.63 -25.59
N ALA A 413 -11.48 -12.50 -25.23
CA ALA A 413 -12.46 -11.73 -26.01
C ALA A 413 -12.13 -10.24 -26.05
N ALA A 414 -11.75 -9.66 -24.89
CA ALA A 414 -11.34 -8.26 -24.80
C ALA A 414 -10.10 -7.98 -25.65
N ALA A 415 -9.12 -8.88 -25.62
CA ALA A 415 -7.90 -8.76 -26.43
C ALA A 415 -8.20 -8.86 -27.93
N ALA A 416 -9.07 -9.79 -28.34
CA ALA A 416 -9.48 -9.96 -29.76
C ALA A 416 -10.27 -8.76 -30.27
N ALA A 417 -11.04 -8.09 -29.42
CA ALA A 417 -11.86 -6.93 -29.79
C ALA A 417 -11.08 -5.61 -29.83
N ALA A 418 -9.84 -5.57 -29.31
CA ALA A 418 -9.03 -4.37 -29.22
C ALA A 418 -8.36 -4.02 -30.56
N LYS A 419 -8.17 -2.72 -30.79
CA LYS A 419 -7.51 -2.15 -31.98
C LYS A 419 -6.30 -1.32 -31.55
N PRO A 420 -5.32 -1.05 -32.45
CA PRO A 420 -4.21 -0.15 -32.16
C PRO A 420 -4.69 1.20 -31.58
N GLY A 421 -4.06 1.64 -30.50
CA GLY A 421 -4.47 2.83 -29.73
C GLY A 421 -5.36 2.53 -28.52
N ASP A 422 -5.96 1.33 -28.44
CA ASP A 422 -6.86 0.98 -27.34
C ASP A 422 -6.14 0.68 -26.03
N VAL A 423 -6.91 0.85 -24.94
CA VAL A 423 -6.58 0.38 -23.60
C VAL A 423 -7.50 -0.78 -23.24
N VAL A 424 -6.92 -1.91 -22.89
CA VAL A 424 -7.61 -3.03 -22.25
C VAL A 424 -7.29 -2.99 -20.76
N LEU A 425 -8.29 -2.71 -19.94
CA LEU A 425 -8.17 -2.57 -18.48
C LEU A 425 -8.88 -3.74 -17.80
N MET A 426 -8.15 -4.57 -17.09
CA MET A 426 -8.72 -5.55 -16.18
C MET A 426 -8.85 -4.89 -14.80
N SER A 427 -10.06 -4.41 -14.47
CA SER A 427 -10.43 -3.79 -13.20
C SER A 427 -11.77 -4.34 -12.71
N PRO A 428 -11.75 -5.41 -11.90
CA PRO A 428 -12.86 -6.34 -11.75
C PRO A 428 -14.08 -5.81 -10.99
N ALA A 429 -13.95 -4.75 -10.21
CA ALA A 429 -14.96 -4.24 -9.27
C ALA A 429 -15.43 -5.27 -8.22
N SER A 430 -14.82 -6.45 -8.18
CA SER A 430 -15.24 -7.62 -7.39
C SER A 430 -14.03 -8.37 -6.86
N ALA A 431 -14.22 -9.10 -5.76
CA ALA A 431 -13.19 -9.99 -5.23
C ALA A 431 -12.90 -11.15 -6.21
N ALA A 432 -11.87 -11.92 -5.90
CA ALA A 432 -11.40 -12.98 -6.82
C ALA A 432 -11.88 -14.39 -6.44
N PHE A 433 -12.53 -14.54 -5.27
CA PHE A 433 -12.71 -15.82 -4.57
C PHE A 433 -13.64 -16.85 -5.27
N ASP A 434 -14.31 -16.45 -6.35
CA ASP A 434 -15.12 -17.35 -7.18
C ASP A 434 -14.25 -18.23 -8.11
N GLN A 435 -13.11 -17.72 -8.57
CA GLN A 435 -12.23 -18.42 -9.52
C GLN A 435 -10.76 -18.47 -9.09
N PHE A 436 -10.35 -17.66 -8.11
CA PHE A 436 -8.96 -17.52 -7.65
C PHE A 436 -8.86 -17.42 -6.14
N LYS A 437 -7.74 -17.87 -5.58
CA LYS A 437 -7.46 -17.76 -4.12
C LYS A 437 -7.49 -16.29 -3.62
N ASN A 438 -7.02 -15.35 -4.42
CA ASN A 438 -6.99 -13.92 -4.10
C ASN A 438 -6.73 -13.07 -5.36
N PHE A 439 -6.72 -11.74 -5.21
CA PHE A 439 -6.50 -10.80 -6.31
C PHE A 439 -5.07 -10.92 -6.92
N MET A 440 -4.07 -11.33 -6.16
CA MET A 440 -2.69 -11.50 -6.66
C MET A 440 -2.63 -12.66 -7.66
N VAL A 441 -3.27 -13.78 -7.34
CA VAL A 441 -3.36 -14.95 -8.24
C VAL A 441 -4.12 -14.59 -9.51
N ARG A 442 -5.26 -13.86 -9.41
CA ARG A 442 -6.00 -13.37 -10.58
C ARG A 442 -5.16 -12.44 -11.43
N GLY A 443 -4.46 -11.49 -10.82
CA GLY A 443 -3.59 -10.56 -11.54
C GLY A 443 -2.39 -11.24 -12.21
N ALA A 444 -1.76 -12.20 -11.55
CA ALA A 444 -0.68 -13.00 -12.14
C ALA A 444 -1.19 -13.84 -13.34
N PHE A 445 -2.40 -14.40 -13.25
CA PHE A 445 -3.02 -15.15 -14.34
C PHE A 445 -3.35 -14.22 -15.53
N PHE A 446 -3.87 -13.02 -15.28
CA PHE A 446 -4.04 -12.01 -16.33
C PHE A 446 -2.72 -11.70 -17.05
N LYS A 447 -1.66 -11.45 -16.25
CA LYS A 447 -0.31 -11.17 -16.81
C LYS A 447 0.18 -12.32 -17.69
N LYS A 448 -0.06 -13.57 -17.27
CA LYS A 448 0.28 -14.77 -18.07
C LYS A 448 -0.46 -14.76 -19.40
N LEU A 449 -1.80 -14.63 -19.38
CA LEU A 449 -2.63 -14.61 -20.60
C LEU A 449 -2.21 -13.50 -21.57
N VAL A 450 -1.97 -12.28 -21.05
CA VAL A 450 -1.55 -11.14 -21.89
C VAL A 450 -0.17 -11.36 -22.53
N LYS A 451 0.75 -12.06 -21.84
CA LYS A 451 2.07 -12.39 -22.40
C LYS A 451 1.99 -13.47 -23.49
N GLU A 452 1.00 -14.35 -23.43
CA GLU A 452 0.77 -15.42 -24.41
C GLU A 452 0.06 -14.91 -25.68
N LEU A 453 -0.60 -13.73 -25.66
CA LEU A 453 -1.17 -13.09 -26.84
C LEU A 453 -0.06 -12.77 -27.85
#